data_a28e868ef08ea10df102581530e9cc44
#
_entry.id   a28e868ef08ea10df102581530e9cc44
#
_cell.length_a   1.000
_cell.length_b   1.000
_cell.length_c   1.000
_cell.angle_alpha   90.00
_cell.angle_beta   90.00
_cell.angle_gamma   90.00
#
_symmetry.space_group_name_H-M   'P 1'
#
loop_
_entity.id
_entity.type
_entity.pdbx_description
1 polymer ?
#
loop_
_entity_poly.entity_id
_entity_poly.type
_entity_poly.pdbx_seq_one_letter_code
_entity_poly.pdbx_strand_id
1 'polypeptide(L)'
;MPIIAVSRWQIDPEQARQLVREGAPLLRQHGAQNVTIGMIRTGNHAGQTTVAVAYQNWESFGRAMEAAHNDSAYQKIMDQARQKGQLQDRIVLTIEEVQ
;
A
#
# COMPACT_ATOMS: atom_id res chain seq x y z
N MET A 1 -14.98 9.67 6.55
CA MET A 1 -14.44 9.86 5.20
C MET A 1 -13.34 8.84 4.95
N PRO A 2 -13.47 8.02 3.95
CA PRO A 2 -12.45 6.99 3.68
C PRO A 2 -11.11 7.59 3.28
N ILE A 3 -10.07 6.89 3.68
CA ILE A 3 -8.68 7.24 3.37
C ILE A 3 -8.10 6.14 2.50
N ILE A 4 -7.42 6.52 1.43
CA ILE A 4 -6.68 5.56 0.62
C ILE A 4 -5.22 6.00 0.58
N ALA A 5 -4.34 5.12 1.05
CA ALA A 5 -2.90 5.32 0.97
C ALA A 5 -2.38 4.57 -0.25
N VAL A 6 -1.76 5.31 -1.17
CA VAL A 6 -1.24 4.73 -2.42
C VAL A 6 0.27 4.89 -2.44
N SER A 7 0.97 3.80 -2.65
CA SER A 7 2.41 3.80 -2.91
C SER A 7 2.67 3.40 -4.36
N ARG A 8 3.64 4.04 -4.98
CA ARG A 8 4.02 3.78 -6.37
C ARG A 8 5.45 3.25 -6.38
N TRP A 9 5.65 2.14 -7.07
CA TRP A 9 6.89 1.38 -7.02
C TRP A 9 7.43 1.06 -8.41
N GLN A 10 8.74 1.11 -8.54
CA GLN A 10 9.45 0.50 -9.66
C GLN A 10 9.90 -0.88 -9.18
N ILE A 11 9.15 -1.91 -9.57
CA ILE A 11 9.37 -3.28 -9.11
C ILE A 11 8.80 -4.24 -10.14
N ASP A 12 9.38 -5.43 -10.24
CA ASP A 12 8.80 -6.49 -11.06
C ASP A 12 7.39 -6.82 -10.57
N PRO A 13 6.37 -6.81 -11.47
CA PRO A 13 4.97 -7.01 -11.06
C PRO A 13 4.71 -8.33 -10.33
N GLU A 14 5.39 -9.40 -10.71
CA GLU A 14 5.19 -10.70 -10.05
C GLU A 14 5.72 -10.68 -8.63
N GLN A 15 6.88 -10.06 -8.41
CA GLN A 15 7.43 -9.89 -7.07
C GLN A 15 6.54 -8.99 -6.21
N ALA A 16 5.98 -7.94 -6.81
CA ALA A 16 5.05 -7.06 -6.12
C ALA A 16 3.80 -7.82 -5.66
N ARG A 17 3.22 -8.65 -6.53
CA ARG A 17 2.04 -9.46 -6.16
C ARG A 17 2.33 -10.39 -5.00
N GLN A 18 3.50 -11.03 -5.01
CA GLN A 18 3.89 -11.93 -3.93
C GLN A 18 4.01 -11.20 -2.60
N LEU A 19 4.69 -10.06 -2.60
CA LEU A 19 4.85 -9.25 -1.38
C LEU A 19 3.52 -8.73 -0.86
N VAL A 20 2.62 -8.31 -1.76
CA VAL A 20 1.29 -7.84 -1.36
C VAL A 20 0.47 -8.98 -0.78
N ARG A 21 0.54 -10.19 -1.34
CA ARG A 21 -0.14 -11.36 -0.77
C ARG A 21 0.33 -11.65 0.66
N GLU A 22 1.61 -11.47 0.92
CA GLU A 22 2.17 -11.67 2.27
C GLU A 22 1.82 -10.54 3.22
N GLY A 23 1.82 -9.31 2.73
CA GLY A 23 1.60 -8.11 3.56
C GLY A 23 0.14 -7.79 3.82
N ALA A 24 -0.76 -8.12 2.88
CA ALA A 24 -2.16 -7.75 2.99
C ALA A 24 -2.85 -8.30 4.25
N PRO A 25 -2.66 -9.56 4.65
CA PRO A 25 -3.27 -10.05 5.89
C PRO A 25 -2.82 -9.27 7.11
N LEU A 26 -1.55 -8.86 7.16
CA LEU A 26 -1.03 -8.06 8.27
C LEU A 26 -1.64 -6.65 8.28
N LEU A 27 -1.77 -6.03 7.12
CA LEU A 27 -2.42 -4.73 7.02
C LEU A 27 -3.89 -4.80 7.44
N ARG A 28 -4.60 -5.85 7.04
CA ARG A 28 -5.99 -6.05 7.46
C ARG A 28 -6.09 -6.26 8.96
N GLN A 29 -5.15 -6.99 9.55
CA GLN A 29 -5.09 -7.17 11.00
C GLN A 29 -4.94 -5.83 11.72
N HIS A 30 -4.25 -4.86 11.11
CA HIS A 30 -4.05 -3.53 11.68
C HIS A 30 -5.12 -2.52 11.26
N GLY A 31 -6.19 -2.96 10.60
CA GLY A 31 -7.34 -2.12 10.34
C GLY A 31 -7.58 -1.72 8.88
N ALA A 32 -6.77 -2.21 7.94
CA ALA A 32 -7.02 -1.97 6.53
C ALA A 32 -8.32 -2.67 6.10
N GLN A 33 -9.16 -1.94 5.38
CA GLN A 33 -10.40 -2.48 4.85
C GLN A 33 -10.19 -3.20 3.53
N ASN A 34 -9.25 -2.71 2.73
CA ASN A 34 -8.99 -3.25 1.41
C ASN A 34 -7.54 -3.00 1.02
N VAL A 35 -6.95 -3.96 0.33
CA VAL A 35 -5.60 -3.85 -0.21
C VAL A 35 -5.65 -4.28 -1.66
N THR A 36 -5.26 -3.38 -2.57
CA THR A 36 -5.28 -3.65 -3.99
C THR A 36 -3.93 -3.34 -4.61
N ILE A 37 -3.63 -4.04 -5.70
CA ILE A 37 -2.44 -3.80 -6.50
C ILE A 37 -2.89 -3.39 -7.90
N GLY A 38 -2.23 -2.41 -8.49
CA GLY A 38 -2.51 -1.95 -9.83
C GLY A 38 -1.24 -1.74 -10.61
N MET A 39 -1.39 -1.60 -11.92
CA MET A 39 -0.29 -1.24 -12.80
C MET A 39 -0.67 -0.02 -13.60
N ILE A 40 0.23 0.96 -13.65
CA ILE A 40 0.00 2.17 -14.43
C ILE A 40 0.17 1.84 -15.90
N ARG A 41 -0.88 2.05 -16.68
CA ARG A 41 -0.91 1.68 -18.10
C ARG A 41 -0.51 2.81 -19.04
N THR A 42 -0.72 4.06 -18.62
CA THR A 42 -0.48 5.24 -19.48
C THR A 42 0.20 6.34 -18.67
N GLY A 43 0.83 7.26 -19.36
CA GLY A 43 1.47 8.44 -18.75
C GLY A 43 2.94 8.20 -18.46
N ASN A 44 3.52 9.15 -17.74
CA ASN A 44 4.97 9.19 -17.47
C ASN A 44 5.45 8.03 -16.60
N HIS A 45 4.54 7.42 -15.86
CA HIS A 45 4.89 6.33 -14.94
C HIS A 45 4.35 4.98 -15.39
N ALA A 46 4.02 4.84 -16.68
CA ALA A 46 3.53 3.58 -17.24
C ALA A 46 4.54 2.46 -16.95
N GLY A 47 4.02 1.30 -16.57
CA GLY A 47 4.83 0.14 -16.19
C GLY A 47 5.15 0.04 -14.71
N GLN A 48 4.91 1.11 -13.95
CA GLN A 48 5.11 1.07 -12.50
C GLN A 48 3.89 0.46 -11.80
N THR A 49 4.14 -0.07 -10.60
CA THR A 49 3.14 -0.75 -9.80
C THR A 49 2.64 0.17 -8.69
N THR A 50 1.33 0.14 -8.44
CA THR A 50 0.72 0.84 -7.30
C THR A 50 0.17 -0.16 -6.31
N VAL A 51 0.28 0.17 -5.02
CA VAL A 51 -0.39 -0.55 -3.95
C VAL A 51 -1.29 0.44 -3.23
N ALA A 52 -2.57 0.15 -3.18
CA ALA A 52 -3.56 1.02 -2.56
C ALA A 52 -4.17 0.31 -1.36
N VAL A 53 -4.17 0.98 -0.21
CA VAL A 53 -4.69 0.46 1.04
C VAL A 53 -5.76 1.41 1.56
N ALA A 54 -6.98 0.90 1.76
CA ALA A 54 -8.11 1.70 2.20
C ALA A 54 -8.32 1.57 3.71
N TYR A 55 -8.64 2.69 4.34
CA TYR A 55 -8.95 2.78 5.77
C TYR A 55 -10.24 3.55 5.95
N GLN A 56 -10.94 3.28 7.05
CA GLN A 56 -12.25 3.88 7.32
C GLN A 56 -12.18 5.39 7.51
N ASN A 57 -11.15 5.87 8.21
CA ASN A 57 -10.96 7.28 8.55
C ASN A 57 -9.52 7.55 8.95
N TRP A 58 -9.21 8.82 9.25
CA TRP A 58 -7.88 9.24 9.67
C TRP A 58 -7.40 8.55 10.95
N GLU A 59 -8.31 8.34 11.90
CA GLU A 59 -7.96 7.69 13.17
C GLU A 59 -7.52 6.24 12.94
N SER A 60 -8.29 5.49 12.13
CA SER A 60 -7.93 4.12 11.77
C SER A 60 -6.61 4.05 11.01
N PHE A 61 -6.39 5.01 10.09
CA PHE A 61 -5.15 5.10 9.34
C PHE A 61 -3.96 5.33 10.27
N GLY A 62 -4.07 6.29 11.20
CA GLY A 62 -2.99 6.57 12.14
C GLY A 62 -2.65 5.39 13.03
N ARG A 63 -3.67 4.70 13.56
CA ARG A 63 -3.45 3.51 14.37
C ARG A 63 -2.80 2.39 13.57
N ALA A 64 -3.21 2.22 12.31
CA ALA A 64 -2.63 1.22 11.43
C ALA A 64 -1.17 1.49 11.12
N MET A 65 -0.82 2.77 10.88
CA MET A 65 0.56 3.15 10.61
C MET A 65 1.46 2.87 11.82
N GLU A 66 1.00 3.21 13.01
CA GLU A 66 1.72 2.95 14.24
C GLU A 66 1.88 1.44 14.49
N ALA A 67 0.81 0.67 14.31
CA ALA A 67 0.84 -0.77 14.48
C ALA A 67 1.78 -1.44 13.48
N ALA A 68 1.75 -1.02 12.22
CA ALA A 68 2.64 -1.55 11.18
C ALA A 68 4.11 -1.23 11.48
N HIS A 69 4.38 -0.03 11.97
CA HIS A 69 5.73 0.37 12.36
C HIS A 69 6.31 -0.54 13.45
N ASN A 70 5.47 -1.02 14.35
CA ASN A 70 5.86 -1.89 15.45
C ASN A 70 5.72 -3.39 15.14
N ASP A 71 5.28 -3.74 13.94
CA ASP A 71 5.10 -5.12 13.52
C ASP A 71 6.35 -5.61 12.78
N SER A 72 7.13 -6.45 13.44
CA SER A 72 8.38 -6.96 12.86
C SER A 72 8.15 -7.80 11.61
N ALA A 73 7.05 -8.55 11.55
CA ALA A 73 6.70 -9.33 10.36
C ALA A 73 6.42 -8.42 9.16
N TYR A 74 5.66 -7.35 9.39
CA TYR A 74 5.37 -6.37 8.34
C TYR A 74 6.65 -5.65 7.90
N GLN A 75 7.50 -5.23 8.84
CA GLN A 75 8.76 -4.56 8.51
C GLN A 75 9.69 -5.43 7.70
N LYS A 76 9.70 -6.73 7.96
CA LYS A 76 10.49 -7.68 7.18
C LYS A 76 10.02 -7.72 5.72
N ILE A 77 8.71 -7.70 5.49
CA ILE A 77 8.13 -7.65 4.14
C ILE A 77 8.53 -6.35 3.45
N MET A 78 8.46 -5.23 4.15
CA MET A 78 8.87 -3.93 3.60
C MET A 78 10.35 -3.88 3.27
N ASP A 79 11.20 -4.50 4.07
CA ASP A 79 12.63 -4.61 3.78
C ASP A 79 12.87 -5.40 2.50
N GLN A 80 12.14 -6.49 2.30
CA GLN A 80 12.20 -7.27 1.06
C GLN A 80 11.74 -6.43 -0.14
N ALA A 81 10.70 -5.64 0.03
CA ALA A 81 10.21 -4.76 -1.03
C ALA A 81 11.28 -3.74 -1.45
N ARG A 82 11.99 -3.16 -0.49
CA ARG A 82 13.06 -2.20 -0.76
C ARG A 82 14.26 -2.85 -1.44
N GLN A 83 14.53 -4.12 -1.16
CA GLN A 83 15.60 -4.87 -1.82
C GLN A 83 15.25 -5.23 -3.27
N LYS A 84 13.98 -5.49 -3.56
CA LYS A 84 13.52 -5.97 -4.86
C LYS A 84 13.05 -4.85 -5.78
N GLY A 85 12.79 -3.66 -5.24
CA GLY A 85 12.28 -2.54 -6.01
C GLY A 85 12.57 -1.21 -5.34
N GLN A 86 12.01 -0.14 -5.92
CA GLN A 86 12.20 1.22 -5.44
C GLN A 86 10.86 1.89 -5.22
N LEU A 87 10.64 2.38 -4.02
CA LEU A 87 9.50 3.24 -3.73
C LEU A 87 9.72 4.59 -4.40
N GLN A 88 8.80 4.99 -5.29
CA GLN A 88 8.88 6.24 -6.02
C GLN A 88 8.23 7.39 -5.26
N ASP A 89 7.00 7.16 -4.81
CA ASP A 89 6.31 8.11 -3.94
C ASP A 89 5.16 7.43 -3.19
N ARG A 90 4.60 8.19 -2.29
CA ARG A 90 3.46 7.77 -1.49
C ARG A 90 2.53 8.95 -1.34
N ILE A 91 1.24 8.73 -1.63
CA ILE A 91 0.21 9.76 -1.46
C ILE A 91 -0.91 9.20 -0.61
N VAL A 92 -1.59 10.09 0.10
CA VAL A 92 -2.78 9.74 0.88
C VAL A 92 -3.93 10.58 0.38
N LEU A 93 -5.01 9.90 0.01
CA LEU A 93 -6.19 10.53 -0.56
C LEU A 93 -7.34 10.41 0.42
N THR A 94 -8.11 11.46 0.54
CA THR A 94 -9.47 11.37 1.10
C THR A 94 -10.41 11.14 -0.07
N ILE A 95 -11.38 10.26 0.11
CA ILE A 95 -12.33 9.92 -0.94
C ILE A 95 -13.69 10.48 -0.58
N GLU A 96 -14.28 11.21 -1.51
CA GLU A 96 -15.61 11.78 -1.37
C GLU A 96 -16.45 11.36 -2.56
N GLU A 97 -17.64 10.85 -2.27
CA GLU A 97 -18.57 10.48 -3.33
C GLU A 97 -19.34 11.74 -3.79
N VAL A 98 -19.34 11.98 -5.09
CA VAL A 98 -20.01 13.13 -5.69
C VAL A 98 -21.25 12.65 -6.40
N GLN A 99 -22.39 13.25 -6.04
CA GLN A 99 -23.69 12.89 -6.61
C GLN A 99 -24.22 13.97 -7.55
#